data_7143f046ec2827091ae32b1e85262ea4
#
_entry.id   7143f046ec2827091ae32b1e85262ea4
#
_cell.length_a   1.000
_cell.length_b   1.000
_cell.length_c   1.000
_cell.angle_alpha   90.00
_cell.angle_beta   90.00
_cell.angle_gamma   90.00
#
_symmetry.space_group_name_H-M   'P 1'
#
loop_
_entity.id
_entity.type
_entity.pdbx_description
1 polymer ?
#
loop_
_entity_poly.entity_id
_entity_poly.type
_entity_poly.pdbx_seq_one_letter_code
_entity_poly.pdbx_strand_id
1 'polypeptide(L)'
;NNFLNEANVLLQLNSYFRTFASGAQIIISIDAGATYPDTITLHDNLLINQSNSPNDIVRLDLSHLIGNESTVKIGFHFNPNNPLGYGANALGYYFWMIDDIKLLKTPLNDLAVFDFSMSQPNTDAQHSTVPSLLFSPWEMTGHIINKGANNITGADLLVKPTTQSGQFAIPFSSTQVAVLNS
;
A
#
# COMPACT_ATOMS: atom_id res chain seq x y z
N ASN A 1 1.50 10.07 21.84
CA ASN A 1 1.97 10.84 20.66
C ASN A 1 1.09 12.06 20.47
N ASN A 2 1.66 13.11 19.90
CA ASN A 2 0.97 14.36 19.58
C ASN A 2 1.07 14.59 18.06
N PHE A 3 -0.08 14.66 17.40
CA PHE A 3 -0.21 14.87 15.96
C PHE A 3 -0.89 16.21 15.61
N LEU A 4 -0.95 17.15 16.55
CA LEU A 4 -1.43 18.50 16.24
C LEU A 4 -0.67 19.08 15.06
N ASN A 5 -1.41 19.56 14.04
CA ASN A 5 -0.92 20.04 12.76
C ASN A 5 -0.34 18.96 11.83
N GLU A 6 -0.52 17.68 12.14
CA GLU A 6 -0.16 16.57 11.28
C GLU A 6 -1.43 15.86 10.79
N ALA A 7 -1.95 16.30 9.66
CA ALA A 7 -3.19 15.77 9.11
C ALA A 7 -3.02 14.37 8.47
N ASN A 8 -1.80 14.06 8.03
CA ASN A 8 -1.52 12.85 7.24
C ASN A 8 -0.54 11.95 7.98
N VAL A 9 -1.04 10.85 8.51
CA VAL A 9 -0.28 9.91 9.34
C VAL A 9 -0.39 8.49 8.80
N LEU A 10 0.77 7.90 8.47
CA LEU A 10 0.89 6.52 8.02
C LEU A 10 1.61 5.70 9.11
N LEU A 11 1.00 4.63 9.55
CA LEU A 11 1.67 3.60 10.35
C LEU A 11 2.28 2.55 9.42
N GLN A 12 3.57 2.29 9.57
CA GLN A 12 4.26 1.20 8.90
C GLN A 12 4.89 0.28 9.95
N LEU A 13 4.78 -1.03 9.74
CA LEU A 13 5.44 -2.04 10.59
C LEU A 13 5.72 -3.31 9.78
N ASN A 14 6.72 -4.07 10.21
CA ASN A 14 6.88 -5.45 9.81
C ASN A 14 5.99 -6.31 10.71
N SER A 15 5.20 -7.21 10.10
CA SER A 15 4.23 -8.04 10.80
C SER A 15 4.35 -9.49 10.36
N TYR A 16 4.62 -10.38 11.31
CA TYR A 16 4.55 -11.82 11.08
C TYR A 16 3.57 -12.44 12.08
N PHE A 17 2.48 -12.91 11.56
CA PHE A 17 1.35 -13.44 12.34
C PHE A 17 1.02 -14.86 11.91
N ARG A 18 0.86 -15.73 12.89
CA ARG A 18 0.28 -17.05 12.71
C ARG A 18 -0.92 -17.21 13.64
N THR A 19 -2.04 -17.62 13.08
CA THR A 19 -3.30 -17.72 13.83
C THR A 19 -3.72 -19.16 14.10
N PHE A 20 -4.26 -19.35 15.32
CA PHE A 20 -5.23 -20.42 15.63
C PHE A 20 -6.36 -19.74 16.40
N ALA A 21 -7.35 -19.25 15.67
CA ALA A 21 -8.48 -18.52 16.24
C ALA A 21 -8.11 -17.23 17.04
N SER A 22 -6.92 -16.69 16.81
CA SER A 22 -6.47 -15.41 17.38
C SER A 22 -6.52 -14.31 16.33
N GLY A 23 -6.49 -13.06 16.76
CA GLY A 23 -6.44 -11.87 15.89
C GLY A 23 -5.28 -10.95 16.23
N ALA A 24 -4.66 -10.40 15.20
CA ALA A 24 -3.69 -9.33 15.29
C ALA A 24 -4.42 -8.00 15.11
N GLN A 25 -4.42 -7.13 16.12
CA GLN A 25 -5.22 -5.92 16.13
C GLN A 25 -4.40 -4.68 16.48
N ILE A 26 -4.59 -3.62 15.72
CA ILE A 26 -4.15 -2.27 16.09
C ILE A 26 -5.34 -1.61 16.78
N ILE A 27 -5.14 -1.14 17.99
CA ILE A 27 -6.14 -0.39 18.76
C ILE A 27 -5.70 1.05 18.93
N ILE A 28 -6.63 1.98 18.80
CA ILE A 28 -6.33 3.42 18.77
C ILE A 28 -7.14 4.15 19.82
N SER A 29 -6.46 5.05 20.52
CA SER A 29 -7.02 5.98 21.49
C SER A 29 -6.64 7.40 21.14
N ILE A 30 -7.59 8.32 21.25
CA ILE A 30 -7.37 9.77 21.11
C ILE A 30 -7.55 10.53 22.43
N ASP A 31 -7.80 9.81 23.53
CA ASP A 31 -8.06 10.33 24.86
C ASP A 31 -6.96 9.93 25.88
N ALA A 32 -5.71 9.91 25.44
CA ALA A 32 -4.54 9.54 26.23
C ALA A 32 -4.56 8.09 26.77
N GLY A 33 -5.35 7.22 26.18
CA GLY A 33 -5.45 5.80 26.53
C GLY A 33 -6.53 5.49 27.58
N ALA A 34 -7.46 6.40 27.81
CA ALA A 34 -8.62 6.14 28.66
C ALA A 34 -9.58 5.15 27.98
N THR A 35 -9.77 5.29 26.67
CA THR A 35 -10.55 4.34 25.86
C THR A 35 -9.84 4.02 24.55
N TYR A 36 -10.22 2.90 23.90
CA TYR A 36 -9.73 2.46 22.60
C TYR A 36 -10.91 2.14 21.70
N PRO A 37 -11.61 3.15 21.16
CA PRO A 37 -12.82 2.94 20.36
C PRO A 37 -12.56 2.31 19.00
N ASP A 38 -11.38 2.56 18.42
CA ASP A 38 -11.05 2.12 17.08
C ASP A 38 -10.15 0.90 17.10
N THR A 39 -10.52 -0.10 16.30
CA THR A 39 -9.78 -1.35 16.16
C THR A 39 -9.65 -1.72 14.69
N ILE A 40 -8.42 -1.93 14.23
CA ILE A 40 -8.10 -2.41 12.90
C ILE A 40 -7.56 -3.82 13.02
N THR A 41 -8.26 -4.80 12.44
CA THR A 41 -7.80 -6.19 12.42
C THR A 41 -6.89 -6.40 11.21
N LEU A 42 -5.70 -6.94 11.44
CA LEU A 42 -4.74 -7.29 10.42
C LEU A 42 -4.85 -8.78 10.10
N HIS A 43 -4.51 -9.14 8.85
CA HIS A 43 -4.42 -10.53 8.40
C HIS A 43 -5.71 -11.34 8.66
N ASP A 44 -6.87 -10.68 8.54
CA ASP A 44 -8.21 -11.27 8.76
C ASP A 44 -8.60 -12.33 7.72
N ASN A 45 -7.87 -12.42 6.63
CA ASN A 45 -8.04 -13.42 5.58
C ASN A 45 -7.32 -14.75 5.84
N LEU A 46 -6.52 -14.84 6.92
CA LEU A 46 -5.81 -16.09 7.25
C LEU A 46 -6.75 -17.13 7.87
N LEU A 47 -6.63 -18.35 7.40
CA LEU A 47 -7.33 -19.50 7.97
C LEU A 47 -6.56 -20.06 9.17
N ILE A 48 -7.23 -20.93 9.96
CA ILE A 48 -6.61 -21.65 11.08
C ILE A 48 -5.32 -22.32 10.63
N ASN A 49 -4.28 -22.18 11.43
CA ASN A 49 -2.92 -22.67 11.20
C ASN A 49 -2.15 -22.01 10.05
N GLN A 50 -2.70 -21.00 9.42
CA GLN A 50 -1.97 -20.21 8.41
C GLN A 50 -1.18 -19.07 9.03
N SER A 51 -0.19 -18.61 8.28
CA SER A 51 0.59 -17.41 8.56
C SER A 51 0.74 -16.56 7.29
N ASN A 52 0.91 -15.26 7.48
CA ASN A 52 1.39 -14.40 6.42
C ASN A 52 2.91 -14.60 6.18
N SER A 53 3.48 -13.83 5.27
CA SER A 53 4.93 -13.84 5.01
C SER A 53 5.71 -13.25 6.20
N PRO A 54 6.86 -13.83 6.60
CA PRO A 54 7.70 -13.27 7.66
C PRO A 54 8.22 -11.86 7.40
N ASN A 55 8.25 -11.43 6.15
CA ASN A 55 8.74 -10.10 5.74
C ASN A 55 7.61 -9.19 5.27
N ASP A 56 6.40 -9.43 5.73
CA ASP A 56 5.25 -8.63 5.33
C ASP A 56 5.29 -7.24 5.95
N ILE A 57 5.20 -6.22 5.10
CA ILE A 57 5.17 -4.82 5.50
C ILE A 57 3.73 -4.34 5.46
N VAL A 58 3.17 -4.13 6.63
CA VAL A 58 1.85 -3.51 6.80
C VAL A 58 1.98 -2.00 6.74
N ARG A 59 1.11 -1.35 5.96
CA ARG A 59 0.96 0.10 5.89
C ARG A 59 -0.50 0.47 6.07
N LEU A 60 -0.76 1.31 7.05
CA LEU A 60 -2.11 1.77 7.40
C LEU A 60 -2.15 3.29 7.40
N ASP A 61 -3.03 3.85 6.58
CA ASP A 61 -3.35 5.26 6.67
C ASP A 61 -4.27 5.50 7.88
N LEU A 62 -3.74 6.17 8.87
CA LEU A 62 -4.45 6.50 10.10
C LEU A 62 -4.92 7.96 10.14
N SER A 63 -4.76 8.70 9.04
CA SER A 63 -5.04 10.15 8.99
C SER A 63 -6.45 10.49 9.46
N HIS A 64 -7.45 9.70 9.08
CA HIS A 64 -8.84 9.91 9.44
C HIS A 64 -9.16 9.59 10.92
N LEU A 65 -8.29 8.83 11.60
CA LEU A 65 -8.48 8.45 13.00
C LEU A 65 -7.68 9.33 13.96
N ILE A 66 -6.46 9.70 13.59
CA ILE A 66 -5.52 10.37 14.50
C ILE A 66 -4.93 11.67 13.95
N GLY A 67 -5.25 12.04 12.72
CA GLY A 67 -4.79 13.30 12.13
C GLY A 67 -5.30 14.52 12.93
N ASN A 68 -4.40 15.44 13.25
CA ASN A 68 -4.64 16.62 14.09
C ASN A 68 -5.00 16.34 15.56
N GLU A 69 -4.91 15.10 16.03
CA GLU A 69 -5.18 14.75 17.41
C GLU A 69 -3.96 14.95 18.34
N SER A 70 -4.18 15.45 19.55
CA SER A 70 -3.10 15.83 20.47
C SER A 70 -2.65 14.71 21.41
N THR A 71 -3.51 13.74 21.70
CA THR A 71 -3.30 12.76 22.78
C THR A 71 -3.51 11.34 22.31
N VAL A 72 -2.75 10.93 21.28
CA VAL A 72 -2.89 9.63 20.64
C VAL A 72 -2.07 8.55 21.31
N LYS A 73 -2.67 7.38 21.53
CA LYS A 73 -1.98 6.13 21.79
C LYS A 73 -2.39 5.07 20.79
N ILE A 74 -1.40 4.36 20.26
CA ILE A 74 -1.58 3.22 19.37
C ILE A 74 -1.12 1.99 20.14
N GLY A 75 -1.99 1.00 20.26
CA GLY A 75 -1.73 -0.26 20.92
C GLY A 75 -1.71 -1.43 19.92
N PHE A 76 -0.93 -2.45 20.26
CA PHE A 76 -0.88 -3.71 19.52
C PHE A 76 -1.51 -4.78 20.40
N HIS A 77 -2.64 -5.32 19.95
CA HIS A 77 -3.45 -6.25 20.72
C HIS A 77 -3.49 -7.61 20.03
N PHE A 78 -2.81 -8.59 20.63
CA PHE A 78 -3.02 -9.98 20.27
C PHE A 78 -4.30 -10.46 20.95
N ASN A 79 -5.38 -10.61 20.16
CA ASN A 79 -6.68 -11.00 20.69
C ASN A 79 -6.85 -12.53 20.67
N PRO A 80 -6.85 -13.21 21.82
CA PRO A 80 -7.01 -14.66 21.90
C PRO A 80 -8.47 -15.13 21.86
N ASN A 81 -9.43 -14.21 21.84
CA ASN A 81 -10.85 -14.50 22.05
C ASN A 81 -11.61 -14.79 20.73
N ASN A 82 -10.97 -15.50 19.80
CA ASN A 82 -11.61 -15.93 18.56
C ASN A 82 -12.29 -14.79 17.77
N PRO A 83 -11.58 -13.67 17.50
CA PRO A 83 -12.19 -12.50 16.87
C PRO A 83 -12.65 -12.75 15.43
N LEU A 84 -12.17 -13.84 14.80
CA LEU A 84 -12.51 -14.24 13.44
C LEU A 84 -13.62 -15.31 13.38
N GLY A 85 -14.19 -15.70 14.54
CA GLY A 85 -15.39 -16.55 14.59
C GLY A 85 -15.16 -18.04 14.31
N TYR A 86 -13.96 -18.57 14.52
CA TYR A 86 -13.69 -20.00 14.36
C TYR A 86 -14.25 -20.80 15.55
N GLY A 87 -15.30 -21.57 15.36
CA GLY A 87 -15.87 -22.51 16.34
C GLY A 87 -16.06 -21.95 17.77
N ALA A 88 -17.13 -22.32 18.43
CA ALA A 88 -17.56 -21.71 19.70
C ALA A 88 -16.57 -21.79 20.87
N ASN A 89 -15.60 -22.70 20.84
CA ASN A 89 -14.62 -22.94 21.93
C ASN A 89 -13.17 -22.83 21.45
N ALA A 90 -12.92 -22.19 20.31
CA ALA A 90 -11.57 -22.01 19.82
C ALA A 90 -10.85 -20.96 20.67
N LEU A 91 -9.69 -21.34 21.23
CA LEU A 91 -8.79 -20.44 21.94
C LEU A 91 -7.69 -19.94 20.99
N GLY A 92 -7.26 -18.72 21.17
CA GLY A 92 -6.17 -18.14 20.40
C GLY A 92 -4.82 -18.69 20.82
N TYR A 93 -4.10 -19.26 19.87
CA TYR A 93 -2.73 -19.73 20.02
C TYR A 93 -1.83 -19.13 18.96
N TYR A 94 -0.55 -19.49 19.01
CA TYR A 94 0.55 -19.05 18.19
C TYR A 94 1.04 -17.67 18.57
N PHE A 95 1.40 -16.82 17.60
CA PHE A 95 2.17 -15.61 17.87
C PHE A 95 1.84 -14.49 16.89
N TRP A 96 2.15 -13.29 17.33
CA TRP A 96 2.28 -12.12 16.49
C TRP A 96 3.62 -11.44 16.79
N MET A 97 4.49 -11.40 15.79
CA MET A 97 5.77 -10.70 15.85
C MET A 97 5.67 -9.39 15.11
N ILE A 98 6.14 -8.33 15.75
CA ILE A 98 6.08 -6.96 15.23
C ILE A 98 7.48 -6.37 15.32
N ASP A 99 7.92 -5.72 14.24
CA ASP A 99 9.20 -5.03 14.19
C ASP A 99 9.12 -3.79 13.30
N ASP A 100 10.16 -2.96 13.31
CA ASP A 100 10.31 -1.77 12.46
C ASP A 100 9.10 -0.82 12.47
N ILE A 101 8.50 -0.60 13.62
CA ILE A 101 7.34 0.28 13.79
C ILE A 101 7.74 1.72 13.49
N LYS A 102 7.07 2.33 12.50
CA LYS A 102 7.31 3.71 12.07
C LYS A 102 5.98 4.44 11.94
N LEU A 103 5.95 5.68 12.44
CA LEU A 103 4.91 6.64 12.12
C LEU A 103 5.51 7.62 11.12
N LEU A 104 4.93 7.67 9.95
CA LEU A 104 5.42 8.44 8.81
C LEU A 104 4.40 9.52 8.47
N LYS A 105 4.89 10.63 7.95
CA LYS A 105 4.05 11.63 7.33
C LYS A 105 3.85 11.24 5.86
N THR A 106 2.62 11.06 5.45
CA THR A 106 2.31 10.79 4.04
C THR A 106 2.61 12.04 3.21
N PRO A 107 3.39 11.96 2.13
CA PRO A 107 3.56 13.08 1.21
C PRO A 107 2.21 13.56 0.68
N LEU A 108 2.07 14.88 0.50
CA LEU A 108 0.81 15.43 -0.04
C LEU A 108 0.58 14.96 -1.47
N ASN A 109 1.62 14.93 -2.29
CA ASN A 109 1.57 14.49 -3.68
C ASN A 109 2.67 13.46 -3.91
N ASP A 110 2.30 12.25 -4.27
CA ASP A 110 3.23 11.15 -4.57
C ASP A 110 2.63 10.23 -5.61
N LEU A 111 3.17 10.29 -6.82
CA LEU A 111 2.80 9.39 -7.91
C LEU A 111 3.89 8.35 -8.12
N ALA A 112 3.49 7.10 -8.21
CA ALA A 112 4.38 6.00 -8.56
C ALA A 112 3.87 5.26 -9.79
N VAL A 113 4.79 4.93 -10.70
CA VAL A 113 4.55 3.93 -11.75
C VAL A 113 5.03 2.60 -11.20
N PHE A 114 4.14 1.60 -11.13
CA PHE A 114 4.48 0.32 -10.52
C PHE A 114 4.45 -0.86 -11.49
N ASP A 115 3.88 -0.69 -12.64
CA ASP A 115 3.86 -1.71 -13.67
C ASP A 115 4.00 -1.03 -15.03
N PHE A 116 4.92 -1.55 -15.84
CA PHE A 116 5.15 -1.04 -17.19
C PHE A 116 5.39 -2.20 -18.13
N SER A 117 4.61 -2.28 -19.19
CA SER A 117 4.78 -3.26 -20.24
C SER A 117 4.81 -2.60 -21.60
N MET A 118 5.52 -3.24 -22.51
CA MET A 118 5.55 -2.89 -23.94
C MET A 118 5.22 -4.12 -24.75
N SER A 119 4.28 -4.01 -25.66
CA SER A 119 3.91 -5.09 -26.56
C SER A 119 3.72 -4.59 -27.98
N GLN A 120 3.97 -5.46 -28.95
CA GLN A 120 3.49 -5.23 -30.32
C GLN A 120 2.03 -5.69 -30.39
N PRO A 121 1.15 -4.95 -31.07
CA PRO A 121 -0.20 -5.40 -31.32
C PRO A 121 -0.20 -6.80 -31.96
N ASN A 122 -0.98 -7.71 -31.39
CA ASN A 122 -1.14 -9.11 -31.85
C ASN A 122 0.09 -10.02 -31.66
N THR A 123 1.04 -9.69 -30.82
CA THR A 123 2.14 -10.57 -30.42
C THR A 123 2.30 -10.58 -28.90
N ASP A 124 2.67 -11.74 -28.35
CA ASP A 124 3.01 -11.85 -26.92
C ASP A 124 4.48 -11.47 -26.63
N ALA A 125 5.16 -10.87 -27.62
CA ALA A 125 6.56 -10.51 -27.50
C ALA A 125 6.73 -9.22 -26.72
N GLN A 126 7.46 -9.28 -25.61
CA GLN A 126 7.89 -8.13 -24.82
C GLN A 126 9.39 -7.91 -25.03
N HIS A 127 9.75 -6.75 -25.55
CA HIS A 127 11.15 -6.42 -25.81
C HIS A 127 11.45 -4.99 -25.33
N SER A 128 12.55 -4.81 -24.64
CA SER A 128 13.06 -3.50 -24.26
C SER A 128 13.90 -2.82 -25.36
N THR A 129 14.34 -3.59 -26.35
CA THR A 129 15.16 -3.11 -27.47
C THR A 129 14.75 -3.78 -28.76
N VAL A 130 14.53 -3.01 -29.81
CA VAL A 130 14.09 -3.50 -31.14
C VAL A 130 14.98 -2.92 -32.20
N PRO A 131 15.45 -3.74 -33.20
CA PRO A 131 16.12 -3.24 -34.38
C PRO A 131 15.23 -2.25 -35.15
N SER A 132 15.81 -1.15 -35.64
CA SER A 132 15.05 -0.09 -36.30
C SER A 132 14.26 -0.56 -37.54
N LEU A 133 14.74 -1.60 -38.20
CA LEU A 133 14.06 -2.22 -39.38
C LEU A 133 12.81 -3.02 -39.01
N LEU A 134 12.69 -3.41 -37.74
CA LEU A 134 11.55 -4.16 -37.20
C LEU A 134 10.61 -3.27 -36.38
N PHE A 135 10.83 -1.96 -36.39
CA PHE A 135 10.02 -1.02 -35.65
C PHE A 135 8.62 -0.96 -36.27
N SER A 136 7.64 -1.36 -35.50
CA SER A 136 6.21 -1.20 -35.81
C SER A 136 5.56 -0.43 -34.65
N PRO A 137 4.34 0.07 -34.79
CA PRO A 137 3.63 0.69 -33.70
C PRO A 137 3.61 -0.23 -32.48
N TRP A 138 4.01 0.29 -31.31
CA TRP A 138 4.05 -0.42 -30.05
C TRP A 138 2.99 0.13 -29.12
N GLU A 139 2.36 -0.75 -28.40
CA GLU A 139 1.50 -0.39 -27.31
C GLU A 139 2.32 -0.39 -26.00
N MET A 140 2.20 0.68 -25.25
CA MET A 140 2.88 0.84 -23.95
C MET A 140 1.81 1.04 -22.90
N THR A 141 1.81 0.19 -21.90
CA THR A 141 0.89 0.26 -20.79
C THR A 141 1.67 0.49 -19.51
N GLY A 142 1.27 1.49 -18.74
CA GLY A 142 1.82 1.75 -17.40
C GLY A 142 0.69 1.93 -16.40
N HIS A 143 0.85 1.32 -15.23
CA HIS A 143 -0.06 1.54 -14.12
C HIS A 143 0.51 2.58 -13.17
N ILE A 144 -0.28 3.61 -12.90
CA ILE A 144 0.06 4.70 -12.01
C ILE A 144 -0.79 4.57 -10.75
N ILE A 145 -0.17 4.69 -9.59
CA ILE A 145 -0.86 4.74 -8.31
C ILE A 145 -0.54 6.06 -7.61
N ASN A 146 -1.55 6.67 -7.01
CA ASN A 146 -1.36 7.79 -6.11
C ASN A 146 -1.07 7.25 -4.71
N LYS A 147 0.10 7.56 -4.17
CA LYS A 147 0.53 7.25 -2.81
C LYS A 147 0.52 8.50 -1.92
N GLY A 148 0.15 9.63 -2.47
CA GLY A 148 0.02 10.89 -1.75
C GLY A 148 -1.33 11.02 -1.06
N ALA A 149 -1.45 11.99 -0.16
CA ALA A 149 -2.68 12.27 0.57
C ALA A 149 -3.70 13.12 -0.23
N ASN A 150 -3.24 13.82 -1.27
CA ASN A 150 -4.10 14.63 -2.12
C ASN A 150 -4.57 13.83 -3.34
N ASN A 151 -5.80 14.06 -3.77
CA ASN A 151 -6.23 13.63 -5.10
C ASN A 151 -5.41 14.36 -6.17
N ILE A 152 -4.90 13.62 -7.13
CA ILE A 152 -4.10 14.17 -8.22
C ILE A 152 -4.94 14.19 -9.49
N THR A 153 -4.98 15.35 -10.14
CA THR A 153 -5.68 15.56 -11.40
C THR A 153 -4.68 15.83 -12.52
N GLY A 154 -4.97 15.33 -13.72
CA GLY A 154 -4.18 15.63 -14.90
C GLY A 154 -2.78 14.98 -14.90
N ALA A 155 -2.67 13.75 -14.45
CA ALA A 155 -1.41 13.00 -14.55
C ALA A 155 -1.16 12.51 -15.98
N ASP A 156 0.03 12.79 -16.50
CA ASP A 156 0.47 12.33 -17.82
C ASP A 156 1.54 11.24 -17.68
N LEU A 157 1.36 10.14 -18.38
CA LEU A 157 2.41 9.16 -18.56
C LEU A 157 3.24 9.52 -19.80
N LEU A 158 4.47 9.98 -19.60
CA LEU A 158 5.39 10.33 -20.68
C LEU A 158 6.42 9.22 -20.89
N VAL A 159 6.39 8.60 -22.05
CA VAL A 159 7.40 7.62 -22.46
C VAL A 159 8.34 8.27 -23.48
N LYS A 160 9.64 8.24 -23.22
CA LYS A 160 10.67 8.78 -24.10
C LYS A 160 11.54 7.62 -24.63
N PRO A 161 11.30 7.16 -25.86
CA PRO A 161 12.20 6.18 -26.47
C PRO A 161 13.56 6.82 -26.74
N THR A 162 14.62 6.07 -26.51
CA THR A 162 16.00 6.47 -26.82
C THR A 162 16.66 5.45 -27.72
N THR A 163 17.56 5.90 -28.58
CA THR A 163 18.47 5.03 -29.34
C THR A 163 19.84 4.98 -28.69
N GLN A 164 20.70 4.06 -29.12
CA GLN A 164 22.10 4.02 -28.70
C GLN A 164 22.86 5.32 -29.00
N SER A 165 22.43 6.12 -29.96
CA SER A 165 23.07 7.36 -30.40
C SER A 165 22.37 8.64 -29.93
N GLY A 166 21.26 8.54 -29.19
CA GLY A 166 20.54 9.71 -28.70
C GLY A 166 19.01 9.55 -28.65
N GLN A 167 18.31 10.65 -28.49
CA GLN A 167 16.87 10.68 -28.41
C GLN A 167 16.22 10.57 -29.78
N PHE A 168 15.20 9.72 -29.89
CA PHE A 168 14.29 9.72 -31.02
C PHE A 168 13.10 10.62 -30.73
N ALA A 169 12.77 11.51 -31.62
CA ALA A 169 11.49 12.20 -31.62
C ALA A 169 10.47 11.30 -32.33
N ILE A 170 9.83 10.43 -31.61
CA ILE A 170 8.67 9.68 -32.14
C ILE A 170 7.42 10.39 -31.66
N PRO A 171 6.49 10.74 -32.54
CA PRO A 171 5.19 11.25 -32.10
C PRO A 171 4.48 10.13 -31.34
N PHE A 172 4.09 10.39 -30.11
CA PHE A 172 3.25 9.50 -29.36
C PHE A 172 2.04 10.26 -28.81
N SER A 173 0.97 9.54 -28.58
CA SER A 173 -0.20 10.07 -27.86
C SER A 173 -0.18 9.52 -26.43
N SER A 174 -0.27 10.38 -25.45
CA SER A 174 -0.51 9.99 -24.05
C SER A 174 -2.00 10.04 -23.73
N THR A 175 -2.44 9.14 -22.88
CA THR A 175 -3.78 9.24 -22.28
C THR A 175 -3.64 9.92 -20.94
N GLN A 176 -4.38 10.99 -20.74
CA GLN A 176 -4.47 11.66 -19.45
C GLN A 176 -5.40 10.90 -18.50
N VAL A 177 -4.95 10.68 -17.29
CA VAL A 177 -5.83 10.20 -16.22
C VAL A 177 -6.47 11.40 -15.54
N ALA A 178 -7.79 11.47 -15.56
CA ALA A 178 -8.52 12.64 -15.10
C ALA A 178 -8.40 12.86 -13.58
N VAL A 179 -8.50 11.81 -12.78
CA VAL A 179 -8.37 11.84 -11.31
C VAL A 179 -7.75 10.55 -10.82
N LEU A 180 -6.75 10.68 -9.94
CA LEU A 180 -6.21 9.59 -9.15
C LEU A 180 -6.52 9.87 -7.68
N ASN A 181 -7.38 9.05 -7.09
CA ASN A 181 -7.73 9.15 -5.67
C ASN A 181 -6.53 8.75 -4.81
N SER A 182 -6.46 9.34 -3.65
CA SER A 182 -5.53 8.99 -2.56
C SER A 182 -5.99 7.74 -1.82
#